data_69efc24a2bad3a6284ce3315b4086dee
#
_entry.id   69efc24a2bad3a6284ce3315b4086dee
#
_cell.length_a   1.000
_cell.length_b   1.000
_cell.length_c   1.000
_cell.angle_alpha   90.00
_cell.angle_beta   90.00
_cell.angle_gamma   90.00
#
_symmetry.space_group_name_H-M   'P 1'
#
loop_
_entity.id
_entity.type
_entity.pdbx_description
1 polymer ?
#
loop_
_entity_poly.entity_id
_entity_poly.type
_entity_poly.pdbx_seq_one_letter_code
_entity_poly.pdbx_strand_id
1 'polypeptide(L)'
;NELEDIVRTHNQGIRENKSHISKRRALPFFLKVRESDPQRWSSWNISPNEDALLLQTLRMKPRRTASGVATITVITKPWLCSGTCIYCPNDVRMPKSYLHNEPACQRAERNCFDPYLQVSSRLRALESMGHVTDKIELIVLGGTWNDYPESYRIWFVRELFRALNDAEEHGSAHDRNGRSDNGNDDSAAADTGGRCVATLDFAHQNEAERRAFYDEAGISHNPETLARACAKAQQRVYEGKESHAQAIRELYGENHAWQHVSTMQNATLDDVFREHERNVNAAHRNVGLVIETRPDS
;
A
#
# COMPACT_ATOMS: atom_id res chain seq x y z
N ASN A 1 -24.19 21.48 5.68
CA ASN A 1 -23.17 21.09 6.66
C ASN A 1 -22.23 22.28 6.84
N GLU A 2 -22.20 22.90 8.04
CA GLU A 2 -21.46 24.15 8.31
C GLU A 2 -20.01 24.12 7.79
N LEU A 3 -19.30 23.01 7.94
CA LEU A 3 -17.94 22.87 7.43
C LEU A 3 -17.87 22.97 5.90
N GLU A 4 -18.83 22.41 5.20
CA GLU A 4 -18.89 22.48 3.72
C GLU A 4 -19.23 23.90 3.26
N ASP A 5 -20.06 24.61 4.02
CA ASP A 5 -20.39 26.01 3.75
C ASP A 5 -19.18 26.93 4.00
N ILE A 6 -18.43 26.71 5.08
CA ILE A 6 -17.17 27.43 5.36
C ILE A 6 -16.16 27.19 4.22
N VAL A 7 -15.94 25.94 3.82
CA VAL A 7 -15.03 25.59 2.72
C VAL A 7 -15.48 26.23 1.41
N ARG A 8 -16.77 26.20 1.09
CA ARG A 8 -17.33 26.83 -0.10
C ARG A 8 -17.12 28.32 -0.09
N THR A 9 -17.45 28.99 1.01
CA THR A 9 -17.33 30.46 1.16
C THR A 9 -15.87 30.89 1.04
N HIS A 10 -14.93 30.17 1.69
CA HIS A 10 -13.51 30.48 1.59
C HIS A 10 -12.98 30.32 0.15
N ASN A 11 -13.45 29.34 -0.57
CA ASN A 11 -12.97 29.05 -1.93
C ASN A 11 -13.61 29.95 -3.00
N GLN A 12 -14.65 30.74 -2.64
CA GLN A 12 -15.27 31.70 -3.56
C GLN A 12 -14.26 32.79 -3.95
N GLY A 13 -14.06 32.95 -5.26
CA GLY A 13 -13.14 33.95 -5.82
C GLY A 13 -11.68 33.57 -5.91
N ILE A 14 -11.27 32.40 -5.37
CA ILE A 14 -9.90 31.89 -5.50
C ILE A 14 -9.76 31.18 -6.86
N ARG A 15 -8.91 31.72 -7.75
CA ARG A 15 -8.67 31.16 -9.10
C ARG A 15 -7.64 30.03 -9.14
N GLU A 16 -6.76 29.95 -8.14
CA GLU A 16 -5.71 28.94 -8.09
C GLU A 16 -6.13 27.73 -7.26
N ASN A 17 -6.19 26.55 -7.88
CA ASN A 17 -6.51 25.28 -7.20
C ASN A 17 -5.60 24.96 -6.01
N LYS A 18 -4.35 25.46 -5.99
CA LYS A 18 -3.40 25.26 -4.88
C LYS A 18 -3.83 25.95 -3.60
N SER A 19 -4.57 27.06 -3.70
CA SER A 19 -5.05 27.86 -2.57
C SER A 19 -6.42 27.42 -2.04
N HIS A 20 -7.09 26.48 -2.72
CA HIS A 20 -8.37 25.96 -2.27
C HIS A 20 -8.23 25.12 -1.00
N ILE A 21 -9.05 25.41 0.00
CA ILE A 21 -9.23 24.56 1.17
C ILE A 21 -10.18 23.39 0.82
N SER A 22 -9.91 22.23 1.38
CA SER A 22 -10.80 21.08 1.29
C SER A 22 -10.81 20.31 2.60
N LYS A 23 -11.91 19.65 2.92
CA LYS A 23 -12.00 18.74 4.09
C LYS A 23 -10.87 17.72 4.12
N ARG A 24 -10.45 17.23 2.95
CA ARG A 24 -9.33 16.28 2.80
C ARG A 24 -7.99 16.84 3.31
N ARG A 25 -7.78 18.15 3.21
CA ARG A 25 -6.56 18.82 3.70
C ARG A 25 -6.68 19.28 5.15
N ALA A 26 -7.89 19.49 5.62
CA ALA A 26 -8.15 20.03 6.96
C ALA A 26 -7.70 19.07 8.07
N LEU A 27 -8.06 17.80 7.98
CA LEU A 27 -7.68 16.82 9.00
C LEU A 27 -6.16 16.59 9.09
N PRO A 28 -5.41 16.33 8.01
CA PRO A 28 -3.96 16.20 8.08
C PRO A 28 -3.27 17.46 8.62
N PHE A 29 -3.76 18.64 8.27
CA PHE A 29 -3.26 19.89 8.81
C PHE A 29 -3.53 20.02 10.31
N PHE A 30 -4.74 19.71 10.77
CA PHE A 30 -5.14 19.72 12.16
C PHE A 30 -4.26 18.77 12.99
N LEU A 31 -4.07 17.52 12.55
CA LEU A 31 -3.23 16.54 13.22
C LEU A 31 -1.77 17.02 13.28
N LYS A 32 -1.24 17.55 12.18
CA LYS A 32 0.13 18.07 12.14
C LYS A 32 0.35 19.20 13.14
N VAL A 33 -0.58 20.14 13.26
CA VAL A 33 -0.46 21.24 14.24
C VAL A 33 -0.51 20.67 15.66
N ARG A 34 -1.43 19.75 15.94
CA ARG A 34 -1.56 19.13 17.27
C ARG A 34 -0.27 18.40 17.70
N GLU A 35 0.39 17.70 16.78
CA GLU A 35 1.56 16.87 17.06
C GLU A 35 2.90 17.62 16.99
N SER A 36 3.02 18.56 16.06
CA SER A 36 4.33 19.14 15.71
C SER A 36 4.45 20.65 16.01
N ASP A 37 3.37 21.34 16.40
CA ASP A 37 3.39 22.79 16.68
C ASP A 37 2.66 23.13 18.00
N PRO A 38 3.31 22.86 19.16
CA PRO A 38 2.70 23.08 20.47
C PRO A 38 2.28 24.53 20.73
N GLN A 39 3.02 25.52 20.18
CA GLN A 39 2.71 26.93 20.36
C GLN A 39 1.41 27.29 19.64
N ARG A 40 1.27 26.88 18.39
CA ARG A 40 0.06 27.10 17.59
C ARG A 40 -1.11 26.31 18.15
N TRP A 41 -0.91 25.07 18.57
CA TRP A 41 -1.91 24.26 19.22
C TRP A 41 -2.48 24.94 20.47
N SER A 42 -1.61 25.40 21.36
CA SER A 42 -2.02 26.11 22.58
C SER A 42 -2.76 27.41 22.28
N SER A 43 -2.40 28.12 21.19
CA SER A 43 -3.07 29.37 20.79
C SER A 43 -4.52 29.16 20.35
N TRP A 44 -4.88 27.97 19.89
CA TRP A 44 -6.26 27.66 19.52
C TRP A 44 -7.19 27.42 20.70
N ASN A 45 -6.64 27.19 21.89
CA ASN A 45 -7.36 26.97 23.14
C ASN A 45 -8.50 25.95 23.03
N ILE A 46 -8.24 24.84 22.32
CA ILE A 46 -9.19 23.76 22.07
C ILE A 46 -9.31 22.88 23.31
N SER A 47 -10.52 22.73 23.83
CA SER A 47 -10.80 21.78 24.91
C SER A 47 -10.78 20.33 24.43
N PRO A 48 -10.57 19.33 25.32
CA PRO A 48 -10.60 17.91 24.93
C PRO A 48 -11.89 17.47 24.23
N ASN A 49 -13.03 18.06 24.60
CA ASN A 49 -14.32 17.77 23.96
C ASN A 49 -14.39 18.33 22.53
N GLU A 50 -13.87 19.55 22.34
CA GLU A 50 -13.79 20.17 21.00
C GLU A 50 -12.79 19.44 20.10
N ASP A 51 -11.65 18.98 20.64
CA ASP A 51 -10.70 18.13 19.90
C ASP A 51 -11.39 16.86 19.37
N ALA A 52 -12.10 16.15 20.25
CA ALA A 52 -12.85 14.95 19.87
C ALA A 52 -13.93 15.24 18.80
N LEU A 53 -14.64 16.36 18.95
CA LEU A 53 -15.66 16.78 17.99
C LEU A 53 -15.07 17.17 16.64
N LEU A 54 -13.92 17.87 16.62
CA LEU A 54 -13.21 18.23 15.41
C LEU A 54 -12.70 16.99 14.68
N LEU A 55 -12.08 16.03 15.37
CA LEU A 55 -11.65 14.77 14.80
C LEU A 55 -12.82 14.00 14.17
N GLN A 56 -13.96 13.93 14.86
CA GLN A 56 -15.17 13.29 14.33
C GLN A 56 -15.71 14.02 13.09
N THR A 57 -15.74 15.36 13.12
CA THR A 57 -16.27 16.19 12.03
C THR A 57 -15.36 16.17 10.80
N LEU A 58 -14.05 16.22 11.00
CA LEU A 58 -13.05 16.23 9.93
C LEU A 58 -12.81 14.85 9.32
N ARG A 59 -13.14 13.76 10.01
CA ARG A 59 -12.98 12.40 9.52
C ARG A 59 -13.63 12.21 8.15
N MET A 60 -12.86 11.66 7.23
CA MET A 60 -13.31 11.37 5.87
C MET A 60 -14.01 10.01 5.79
N LYS A 61 -15.21 9.97 5.17
CA LYS A 61 -15.94 8.70 4.92
C LYS A 61 -16.12 7.84 6.20
N PRO A 62 -16.68 8.34 7.28
CA PRO A 62 -16.71 7.69 8.61
C PRO A 62 -17.35 6.29 8.60
N ARG A 63 -18.24 6.02 7.64
CA ARG A 63 -18.89 4.69 7.50
C ARG A 63 -17.94 3.56 7.15
N ARG A 64 -16.73 3.85 6.65
CA ARG A 64 -15.76 2.84 6.21
C ARG A 64 -15.27 1.92 7.31
N THR A 65 -15.15 2.46 8.51
CA THR A 65 -14.67 1.76 9.70
C THR A 65 -15.71 1.77 10.82
N ALA A 66 -17.00 1.89 10.45
CA ALA A 66 -18.10 1.93 11.43
C ALA A 66 -18.25 0.60 12.19
N SER A 67 -17.80 -0.51 11.61
CA SER A 67 -17.72 -1.83 12.25
C SER A 67 -16.60 -1.95 13.28
N GLY A 68 -15.70 -0.96 13.38
CA GLY A 68 -14.48 -1.04 14.17
C GLY A 68 -13.34 -1.80 13.48
N VAL A 69 -13.50 -2.19 12.22
CA VAL A 69 -12.48 -2.88 11.42
C VAL A 69 -12.19 -2.05 10.17
N ALA A 70 -10.92 -1.84 9.87
CA ALA A 70 -10.48 -1.18 8.65
C ALA A 70 -10.10 -2.21 7.59
N THR A 71 -10.80 -2.21 6.46
CA THR A 71 -10.55 -3.14 5.37
C THR A 71 -9.48 -2.61 4.42
N ILE A 72 -8.46 -3.42 4.15
CA ILE A 72 -7.40 -3.16 3.16
C ILE A 72 -7.47 -4.22 2.07
N THR A 73 -7.80 -3.78 0.86
CA THR A 73 -7.82 -4.63 -0.33
C THR A 73 -6.49 -4.52 -1.07
N VAL A 74 -5.90 -5.66 -1.39
CA VAL A 74 -4.61 -5.83 -2.08
C VAL A 74 -4.82 -6.67 -3.32
N ILE A 75 -4.24 -6.28 -4.44
CA ILE A 75 -4.33 -6.99 -5.72
C ILE A 75 -3.01 -7.70 -6.01
N THR A 76 -3.07 -8.97 -6.41
CA THR A 76 -1.91 -9.74 -6.88
C THR A 76 -1.43 -9.23 -8.25
N LYS A 77 -0.19 -9.51 -8.62
CA LYS A 77 0.30 -9.19 -9.98
C LYS A 77 -0.50 -9.96 -11.04
N PRO A 78 -0.62 -9.43 -12.27
CA PRO A 78 -1.20 -10.20 -13.36
C PRO A 78 -0.47 -11.53 -13.55
N TRP A 79 -1.24 -12.61 -13.66
CA TRP A 79 -0.73 -13.96 -13.78
C TRP A 79 -1.64 -14.83 -14.63
N LEU A 80 -1.16 -15.97 -15.04
CA LEU A 80 -1.95 -16.96 -15.75
C LEU A 80 -3.10 -17.42 -14.87
N CYS A 81 -4.26 -17.63 -15.48
CA CYS A 81 -5.43 -18.19 -14.84
C CYS A 81 -5.90 -19.41 -15.63
N SER A 82 -6.02 -20.55 -14.96
CA SER A 82 -6.50 -21.80 -15.55
C SER A 82 -7.99 -21.72 -15.94
N GLY A 83 -8.72 -20.73 -15.42
CA GLY A 83 -10.14 -20.54 -15.69
C GLY A 83 -10.43 -19.93 -17.06
N THR A 84 -11.50 -20.42 -17.68
CA THR A 84 -12.05 -19.91 -18.95
C THR A 84 -13.38 -19.19 -18.75
N CYS A 85 -13.57 -18.54 -17.60
CA CYS A 85 -14.83 -17.89 -17.22
C CYS A 85 -15.20 -16.79 -18.22
N ILE A 86 -16.40 -16.86 -18.78
CA ILE A 86 -16.91 -15.90 -19.78
C ILE A 86 -17.16 -14.50 -19.19
N TYR A 87 -17.31 -14.40 -17.88
CA TYR A 87 -17.56 -13.13 -17.18
C TYR A 87 -16.29 -12.33 -16.92
N CYS A 88 -15.11 -12.97 -16.98
CA CYS A 88 -13.85 -12.27 -16.68
C CYS A 88 -13.47 -11.33 -17.82
N PRO A 89 -13.17 -10.07 -17.52
CA PRO A 89 -12.62 -9.14 -18.50
C PRO A 89 -11.22 -9.59 -18.94
N ASN A 90 -10.81 -9.14 -20.13
CA ASN A 90 -9.51 -9.42 -20.71
C ASN A 90 -8.58 -8.20 -20.67
N ASP A 91 -8.48 -7.55 -19.53
CA ASP A 91 -7.54 -6.45 -19.28
C ASP A 91 -6.14 -7.03 -18.98
N VAL A 92 -5.19 -6.84 -19.90
CA VAL A 92 -3.84 -7.40 -19.75
C VAL A 92 -2.99 -6.68 -18.70
N ARG A 93 -3.47 -5.58 -18.14
CA ARG A 93 -2.80 -4.86 -17.04
C ARG A 93 -3.13 -5.43 -15.66
N MET A 94 -4.21 -6.24 -15.58
CA MET A 94 -4.74 -6.73 -14.32
C MET A 94 -4.82 -8.25 -14.30
N PRO A 95 -4.84 -8.85 -13.10
CA PRO A 95 -5.23 -10.25 -12.99
C PRO A 95 -6.66 -10.42 -13.49
N LYS A 96 -7.01 -11.63 -13.93
CA LYS A 96 -8.37 -11.97 -14.38
C LYS A 96 -9.39 -11.52 -13.33
N SER A 97 -10.56 -11.13 -13.78
CA SER A 97 -11.72 -10.57 -13.04
C SER A 97 -11.65 -9.07 -12.75
N TYR A 98 -10.56 -8.40 -13.03
CA TYR A 98 -10.37 -6.99 -12.66
C TYR A 98 -10.08 -6.10 -13.87
N LEU A 99 -10.41 -4.80 -13.72
CA LEU A 99 -10.14 -3.75 -14.70
C LEU A 99 -9.20 -2.70 -14.09
N HIS A 100 -8.28 -2.18 -14.91
CA HIS A 100 -7.28 -1.19 -14.46
C HIS A 100 -7.86 0.11 -13.91
N ASN A 101 -9.10 0.48 -14.30
CA ASN A 101 -9.77 1.70 -13.83
C ASN A 101 -10.43 1.54 -12.44
N GLU A 102 -10.44 0.36 -11.86
CA GLU A 102 -10.93 0.14 -10.52
C GLU A 102 -9.99 0.72 -9.46
N PRO A 103 -10.51 1.32 -8.37
CA PRO A 103 -9.66 2.00 -7.39
C PRO A 103 -8.61 1.12 -6.70
N ALA A 104 -8.89 -0.16 -6.48
CA ALA A 104 -7.93 -1.10 -5.92
C ALA A 104 -6.81 -1.42 -6.91
N CYS A 105 -7.17 -1.67 -8.17
CA CYS A 105 -6.27 -1.95 -9.27
C CYS A 105 -5.31 -0.78 -9.56
N GLN A 106 -5.83 0.45 -9.60
CA GLN A 106 -5.00 1.64 -9.74
C GLN A 106 -3.98 1.81 -8.60
N ARG A 107 -4.36 1.42 -7.36
CA ARG A 107 -3.40 1.43 -6.24
C ARG A 107 -2.36 0.35 -6.40
N ALA A 108 -2.75 -0.84 -6.84
CA ALA A 108 -1.83 -1.96 -7.06
C ALA A 108 -0.77 -1.61 -8.13
N GLU A 109 -1.18 -1.06 -9.27
CA GLU A 109 -0.24 -0.59 -10.30
C GLU A 109 0.78 0.43 -9.75
N ARG A 110 0.31 1.45 -9.01
CA ARG A 110 1.17 2.47 -8.40
C ARG A 110 2.11 1.92 -7.33
N ASN A 111 1.88 0.72 -6.88
CA ASN A 111 2.68 0.00 -5.89
C ASN A 111 3.31 -1.27 -6.47
N CYS A 112 3.50 -1.35 -7.80
CA CYS A 112 4.15 -2.47 -8.49
C CYS A 112 3.55 -3.85 -8.15
N PHE A 113 2.27 -3.91 -7.79
CA PHE A 113 1.60 -5.10 -7.26
C PHE A 113 2.28 -5.73 -6.03
N ASP A 114 3.17 -4.99 -5.38
CA ASP A 114 3.86 -5.41 -4.16
C ASP A 114 2.91 -5.35 -2.96
N PRO A 115 2.68 -6.44 -2.22
CA PRO A 115 1.75 -6.47 -1.10
C PRO A 115 2.15 -5.55 0.05
N TYR A 116 3.46 -5.45 0.35
CA TYR A 116 3.98 -4.56 1.39
C TYR A 116 3.69 -3.09 1.05
N LEU A 117 4.02 -2.66 -0.16
CA LEU A 117 3.77 -1.28 -0.61
C LEU A 117 2.28 -0.95 -0.67
N GLN A 118 1.43 -1.91 -1.09
CA GLN A 118 -0.02 -1.70 -1.13
C GLN A 118 -0.61 -1.53 0.26
N VAL A 119 -0.24 -2.37 1.22
CA VAL A 119 -0.72 -2.29 2.62
C VAL A 119 -0.23 -1.00 3.27
N SER A 120 1.07 -0.72 3.24
CA SER A 120 1.67 0.46 3.87
C SER A 120 1.08 1.76 3.32
N SER A 121 0.94 1.90 1.99
CA SER A 121 0.35 3.09 1.38
C SER A 121 -1.14 3.23 1.74
N ARG A 122 -1.86 2.11 1.88
CA ARG A 122 -3.27 2.12 2.23
C ARG A 122 -3.50 2.44 3.70
N LEU A 123 -2.66 1.92 4.58
CA LEU A 123 -2.69 2.18 6.01
C LEU A 123 -2.51 3.68 6.28
N ARG A 124 -1.43 4.28 5.76
CA ARG A 124 -1.22 5.75 5.86
C ARG A 124 -2.40 6.56 5.30
N ALA A 125 -2.99 6.11 4.19
CA ALA A 125 -4.16 6.80 3.63
C ALA A 125 -5.39 6.72 4.55
N LEU A 126 -5.59 5.61 5.27
CA LEU A 126 -6.67 5.47 6.25
C LEU A 126 -6.44 6.36 7.48
N GLU A 127 -5.23 6.36 8.02
CA GLU A 127 -4.83 7.20 9.15
C GLU A 127 -4.94 8.69 8.82
N SER A 128 -4.44 9.11 7.65
CA SER A 128 -4.57 10.50 7.20
C SER A 128 -6.02 10.95 6.99
N MET A 129 -6.95 10.01 6.84
CA MET A 129 -8.40 10.26 6.80
C MET A 129 -9.05 10.20 8.19
N GLY A 130 -8.29 9.92 9.26
CA GLY A 130 -8.76 9.83 10.64
C GLY A 130 -9.45 8.52 10.98
N HIS A 131 -9.20 7.45 10.23
CA HIS A 131 -9.70 6.13 10.58
C HIS A 131 -8.84 5.48 11.66
N VAL A 132 -9.48 4.76 12.58
CA VAL A 132 -8.81 3.85 13.51
C VAL A 132 -8.39 2.62 12.75
N THR A 133 -7.14 2.18 12.93
CA THR A 133 -6.50 1.11 12.18
C THR A 133 -5.92 0.01 13.08
N ASP A 134 -6.42 -0.08 14.32
CA ASP A 134 -6.03 -1.11 15.30
C ASP A 134 -6.46 -2.53 14.93
N LYS A 135 -7.51 -2.64 14.09
CA LYS A 135 -8.05 -3.90 13.58
C LYS A 135 -8.16 -3.84 12.06
N ILE A 136 -7.39 -4.66 11.39
CA ILE A 136 -7.31 -4.71 9.94
C ILE A 136 -7.90 -6.03 9.42
N GLU A 137 -8.77 -5.93 8.43
CA GLU A 137 -9.16 -7.04 7.56
C GLU A 137 -8.41 -6.91 6.25
N LEU A 138 -7.61 -7.91 5.91
CA LEU A 138 -6.90 -7.99 4.63
C LEU A 138 -7.74 -8.78 3.62
N ILE A 139 -7.96 -8.22 2.44
CA ILE A 139 -8.64 -8.89 1.33
C ILE A 139 -7.68 -8.96 0.15
N VAL A 140 -7.27 -10.18 -0.19
CA VAL A 140 -6.44 -10.46 -1.36
C VAL A 140 -7.34 -10.79 -2.53
N LEU A 141 -7.26 -9.97 -3.56
CA LEU A 141 -7.98 -10.12 -4.82
C LEU A 141 -7.00 -10.41 -5.95
N GLY A 142 -7.47 -11.12 -6.97
CA GLY A 142 -6.64 -11.47 -8.11
C GLY A 142 -7.33 -12.45 -9.05
N GLY A 143 -6.54 -13.23 -9.78
CA GLY A 143 -7.02 -14.39 -10.50
C GLY A 143 -7.24 -15.58 -9.57
N THR A 144 -7.12 -16.78 -10.11
CA THR A 144 -7.14 -17.99 -9.28
C THR A 144 -5.90 -18.07 -8.40
N TRP A 145 -6.08 -17.99 -7.08
CA TRP A 145 -4.95 -17.98 -6.13
C TRP A 145 -3.99 -19.18 -6.30
N ASN A 146 -4.55 -20.35 -6.53
CA ASN A 146 -3.76 -21.59 -6.67
C ASN A 146 -2.95 -21.66 -7.98
N ASP A 147 -3.21 -20.82 -8.96
CA ASP A 147 -2.43 -20.74 -10.19
C ASP A 147 -1.10 -19.98 -10.01
N TYR A 148 -0.96 -19.23 -8.91
CA TYR A 148 0.31 -18.59 -8.56
C TYR A 148 1.33 -19.59 -8.00
N PRO A 149 2.65 -19.43 -8.30
CA PRO A 149 3.68 -20.24 -7.69
C PRO A 149 3.61 -20.22 -6.17
N GLU A 150 3.88 -21.37 -5.53
CA GLU A 150 3.80 -21.49 -4.07
C GLU A 150 4.73 -20.49 -3.37
N SER A 151 5.96 -20.33 -3.85
CA SER A 151 6.91 -19.33 -3.32
C SER A 151 6.34 -17.92 -3.33
N TYR A 152 5.67 -17.52 -4.42
CA TYR A 152 5.01 -16.23 -4.55
C TYR A 152 3.87 -16.09 -3.53
N ARG A 153 3.04 -17.12 -3.36
CA ARG A 153 1.90 -17.10 -2.42
C ARG A 153 2.37 -16.95 -0.97
N ILE A 154 3.41 -17.69 -0.58
CA ILE A 154 4.02 -17.64 0.75
C ILE A 154 4.63 -16.25 0.98
N TRP A 155 5.43 -15.78 0.03
CA TRP A 155 6.01 -14.42 0.07
C TRP A 155 4.93 -13.34 0.18
N PHE A 156 3.87 -13.42 -0.62
CA PHE A 156 2.79 -12.44 -0.65
C PHE A 156 2.13 -12.32 0.73
N VAL A 157 1.78 -13.44 1.36
CA VAL A 157 1.18 -13.45 2.70
C VAL A 157 2.13 -12.91 3.76
N ARG A 158 3.42 -13.33 3.74
CA ARG A 158 4.44 -12.78 4.65
C ARG A 158 4.48 -11.25 4.59
N GLU A 159 4.53 -10.71 3.38
CA GLU A 159 4.67 -9.26 3.16
C GLU A 159 3.42 -8.45 3.57
N LEU A 160 2.24 -9.06 3.51
CA LEU A 160 1.03 -8.45 4.05
C LEU A 160 1.14 -8.19 5.56
N PHE A 161 1.55 -9.22 6.31
CA PHE A 161 1.72 -9.12 7.77
C PHE A 161 2.89 -8.23 8.15
N ARG A 162 4.00 -8.37 7.42
CA ARG A 162 5.17 -7.54 7.66
C ARG A 162 4.85 -6.05 7.52
N ALA A 163 4.08 -5.65 6.51
CA ALA A 163 3.69 -4.25 6.32
C ALA A 163 2.84 -3.69 7.49
N LEU A 164 1.99 -4.53 8.10
CA LEU A 164 1.24 -4.14 9.30
C LEU A 164 2.15 -4.00 10.52
N ASN A 165 3.13 -4.88 10.66
CA ASN A 165 4.05 -4.90 11.79
C ASN A 165 5.07 -3.75 11.74
N ASP A 166 5.61 -3.46 10.55
CA ASP A 166 6.62 -2.42 10.37
C ASP A 166 6.03 -1.00 10.46
N ALA A 167 4.72 -0.85 10.27
CA ALA A 167 4.04 0.45 10.40
C ALA A 167 4.16 1.05 11.80
N GLU A 168 4.25 0.24 12.85
CA GLU A 168 4.49 0.67 14.23
C GLU A 168 5.85 1.31 14.43
N GLU A 169 6.88 0.75 13.81
CA GLU A 169 8.25 1.23 13.97
C GLU A 169 8.41 2.65 13.45
N HIS A 170 7.62 3.03 12.44
CA HIS A 170 7.61 4.38 11.87
C HIS A 170 6.81 5.38 12.72
N GLY A 171 5.74 4.94 13.39
CA GLY A 171 4.94 5.77 14.31
C GLY A 171 5.66 6.08 15.62
N SER A 172 6.42 5.13 16.15
CA SER A 172 7.14 5.29 17.41
C SER A 172 8.44 6.09 17.29
N ALA A 173 9.00 6.28 16.10
CA ALA A 173 10.18 7.09 15.89
C ALA A 173 9.94 8.59 16.13
N HIS A 174 8.69 9.05 16.04
CA HIS A 174 8.34 10.45 16.35
C HIS A 174 8.24 10.73 17.85
N ASP A 175 8.05 9.70 18.69
CA ASP A 175 7.90 9.88 20.14
C ASP A 175 9.23 9.69 20.92
N ARG A 176 10.31 9.20 20.27
CA ARG A 176 11.58 8.90 20.94
C ARG A 176 12.59 10.05 20.96
N ASN A 177 12.29 11.20 20.34
CA ASN A 177 13.20 12.37 20.36
C ASN A 177 13.04 13.26 21.61
N GLY A 178 12.37 12.79 22.67
CA GLY A 178 12.13 13.50 23.93
C GLY A 178 12.97 13.05 25.13
N ARG A 179 13.97 12.17 24.97
CA ARG A 179 14.90 11.84 26.05
C ARG A 179 16.33 11.95 25.56
N SER A 180 16.93 13.09 25.87
CA SER A 180 18.40 13.23 25.87
C SER A 180 18.96 12.38 27.02
N ASP A 181 19.67 11.32 26.69
CA ASP A 181 20.57 10.69 27.62
C ASP A 181 22.00 10.95 27.14
N ASN A 182 22.72 11.73 27.96
CA ASN A 182 24.13 12.00 27.82
C ASN A 182 24.92 10.71 28.11
N GLY A 183 25.60 10.20 27.12
CA GLY A 183 26.55 9.12 27.28
C GLY A 183 27.55 9.17 26.14
N ASN A 184 28.71 9.83 26.44
CA ASN A 184 29.92 9.70 25.63
C ASN A 184 30.25 8.23 25.44
N ASP A 185 30.46 7.81 24.23
CA ASP A 185 31.54 6.88 23.93
C ASP A 185 32.06 7.09 22.50
N ASP A 186 33.28 7.62 22.45
CA ASP A 186 34.12 7.73 21.27
C ASP A 186 34.66 6.35 20.92
N SER A 187 34.35 5.82 19.76
CA SER A 187 35.26 4.96 19.01
C SER A 187 34.95 5.00 17.51
N ALA A 188 35.64 5.90 16.83
CA ALA A 188 35.81 5.86 15.39
C ALA A 188 36.66 4.65 15.00
N ALA A 189 36.10 3.78 14.19
CA ALA A 189 36.88 2.89 13.34
C ALA A 189 36.34 3.00 11.92
N ALA A 190 37.08 3.71 11.09
CA ALA A 190 36.96 3.68 9.66
C ALA A 190 37.34 2.28 9.19
N ASP A 191 36.43 1.60 8.54
CA ASP A 191 36.76 0.45 7.70
C ASP A 191 36.42 0.77 6.24
N THR A 192 37.50 0.87 5.48
CA THR A 192 37.53 1.06 4.04
C THR A 192 37.42 -0.29 3.35
N GLY A 193 36.44 -0.44 2.48
CA GLY A 193 36.59 -1.33 1.34
C GLY A 193 36.05 -2.74 1.47
N GLY A 194 34.85 -2.90 1.04
CA GLY A 194 34.24 -4.17 0.68
C GLY A 194 32.78 -3.92 0.38
N ARG A 195 32.45 -3.62 -0.88
CA ARG A 195 31.07 -3.70 -1.35
C ARG A 195 30.64 -5.15 -1.22
N CYS A 196 30.26 -5.54 -0.01
CA CYS A 196 29.48 -6.74 0.19
C CYS A 196 28.21 -6.52 -0.64
N VAL A 197 28.03 -7.29 -1.70
CA VAL A 197 26.75 -7.42 -2.38
C VAL A 197 25.83 -8.01 -1.33
N ALA A 198 25.20 -7.14 -0.54
CA ALA A 198 24.13 -7.54 0.35
C ALA A 198 23.13 -8.26 -0.55
N THR A 199 22.89 -9.51 -0.27
CA THR A 199 21.79 -10.27 -0.85
C THR A 199 20.57 -9.43 -0.61
N LEU A 200 20.06 -8.79 -1.66
CA LEU A 200 18.89 -7.94 -1.65
C LEU A 200 17.69 -8.81 -1.32
N ASP A 201 17.46 -9.03 -0.05
CA ASP A 201 16.29 -9.77 0.43
C ASP A 201 15.18 -8.76 0.72
N PHE A 202 14.04 -8.92 0.08
CA PHE A 202 12.83 -8.13 0.39
C PHE A 202 12.45 -8.17 1.88
N ALA A 203 12.87 -9.19 2.62
CA ALA A 203 12.59 -9.33 4.04
C ALA A 203 13.05 -8.13 4.91
N HIS A 204 14.06 -7.42 4.47
CA HIS A 204 14.67 -6.31 5.25
C HIS A 204 14.51 -4.94 4.60
N GLN A 205 13.91 -4.86 3.40
CA GLN A 205 13.73 -3.61 2.70
C GLN A 205 12.53 -2.83 3.22
N ASN A 206 12.74 -1.53 3.49
CA ASN A 206 11.67 -0.57 3.73
C ASN A 206 10.99 -0.13 2.41
N GLU A 207 9.98 0.74 2.51
CA GLU A 207 9.24 1.19 1.33
C GLU A 207 10.10 1.92 0.29
N ALA A 208 11.03 2.76 0.72
CA ALA A 208 11.88 3.54 -0.19
C ALA A 208 12.84 2.63 -0.95
N GLU A 209 13.46 1.69 -0.24
CA GLU A 209 14.36 0.69 -0.82
C GLU A 209 13.64 -0.21 -1.82
N ARG A 210 12.40 -0.64 -1.49
CA ARG A 210 11.56 -1.43 -2.42
C ARG A 210 11.20 -0.66 -3.68
N ARG A 211 10.82 0.61 -3.55
CA ARG A 211 10.53 1.45 -4.72
C ARG A 211 11.75 1.61 -5.60
N ALA A 212 12.91 1.90 -5.00
CA ALA A 212 14.17 1.99 -5.73
C ALA A 212 14.51 0.69 -6.46
N PHE A 213 14.30 -0.47 -5.82
CA PHE A 213 14.50 -1.77 -6.45
C PHE A 213 13.59 -1.98 -7.67
N TYR A 214 12.29 -1.65 -7.56
CA TYR A 214 11.37 -1.77 -8.71
C TYR A 214 11.75 -0.83 -9.85
N ASP A 215 12.18 0.40 -9.54
CA ASP A 215 12.63 1.38 -10.53
C ASP A 215 13.92 0.90 -11.23
N GLU A 216 14.89 0.38 -10.48
CA GLU A 216 16.13 -0.22 -11.02
C GLU A 216 15.86 -1.46 -11.89
N ALA A 217 14.88 -2.28 -11.50
CA ALA A 217 14.42 -3.42 -12.30
C ALA A 217 13.66 -3.00 -13.57
N GLY A 218 13.33 -1.72 -13.73
CA GLY A 218 12.58 -1.20 -14.88
C GLY A 218 11.07 -1.45 -14.79
N ILE A 219 10.53 -1.74 -13.60
CA ILE A 219 9.10 -1.88 -13.37
C ILE A 219 8.50 -0.51 -13.12
N SER A 220 7.72 -0.02 -14.07
CA SER A 220 7.05 1.27 -13.92
C SER A 220 5.86 1.19 -12.97
N HIS A 221 5.74 2.20 -12.11
CA HIS A 221 4.57 2.44 -11.26
C HIS A 221 3.69 3.59 -11.80
N ASN A 222 4.01 4.12 -12.99
CA ASN A 222 3.24 5.17 -13.65
C ASN A 222 2.16 4.54 -14.56
N PRO A 223 0.85 4.81 -14.29
CA PRO A 223 -0.25 4.21 -15.06
C PRO A 223 -0.23 4.52 -16.56
N GLU A 224 0.26 5.70 -16.96
CA GLU A 224 0.33 6.08 -18.38
C GLU A 224 1.45 5.31 -19.11
N THR A 225 2.57 5.10 -18.44
CA THR A 225 3.68 4.31 -18.98
C THR A 225 3.26 2.83 -19.12
N LEU A 226 2.60 2.28 -18.10
CA LEU A 226 2.04 0.93 -18.14
C LEU A 226 0.99 0.77 -19.25
N ALA A 227 0.08 1.74 -19.39
CA ALA A 227 -0.91 1.73 -20.47
C ALA A 227 -0.24 1.68 -21.85
N ARG A 228 0.80 2.47 -22.08
CA ARG A 228 1.55 2.48 -23.36
C ARG A 228 2.28 1.16 -23.59
N ALA A 229 2.92 0.60 -22.56
CA ALA A 229 3.63 -0.67 -22.65
C ALA A 229 2.70 -1.83 -23.00
N CYS A 230 1.49 -1.86 -22.44
CA CYS A 230 0.50 -2.91 -22.64
C CYS A 230 -0.40 -2.70 -23.88
N ALA A 231 -0.41 -1.51 -24.49
CA ALA A 231 -1.37 -1.14 -25.52
C ALA A 231 -1.40 -2.11 -26.72
N LYS A 232 -0.24 -2.55 -27.20
CA LYS A 232 -0.14 -3.46 -28.36
C LYS A 232 -0.69 -4.85 -28.02
N ALA A 233 -0.34 -5.39 -26.84
CA ALA A 233 -0.86 -6.68 -26.38
C ALA A 233 -2.36 -6.62 -26.15
N GLN A 234 -2.87 -5.55 -25.51
CA GLN A 234 -4.30 -5.34 -25.31
C GLN A 234 -5.06 -5.28 -26.63
N GLN A 235 -4.50 -4.61 -27.65
CA GLN A 235 -5.09 -4.53 -28.98
C GLN A 235 -5.16 -5.92 -29.65
N ARG A 236 -4.09 -6.73 -29.59
CA ARG A 236 -4.09 -8.10 -30.15
C ARG A 236 -5.15 -8.97 -29.48
N VAL A 237 -5.31 -8.81 -28.14
CA VAL A 237 -6.34 -9.56 -27.38
C VAL A 237 -7.74 -9.12 -27.80
N TYR A 238 -8.03 -7.83 -27.96
CA TYR A 238 -9.33 -7.32 -28.42
C TYR A 238 -9.67 -7.77 -29.84
N GLU A 239 -8.68 -7.85 -30.70
CA GLU A 239 -8.86 -8.31 -32.09
C GLU A 239 -8.95 -9.86 -32.20
N GLY A 240 -8.84 -10.58 -31.10
CA GLY A 240 -8.83 -12.05 -31.07
C GLY A 240 -7.61 -12.69 -31.74
N LYS A 241 -6.55 -11.90 -31.99
CA LYS A 241 -5.28 -12.38 -32.56
C LYS A 241 -4.40 -13.09 -31.54
N GLU A 242 -4.66 -12.85 -30.28
CA GLU A 242 -3.93 -13.39 -29.15
C GLU A 242 -4.86 -13.66 -27.98
N SER A 243 -4.61 -14.73 -27.24
CA SER A 243 -5.35 -14.99 -26.00
C SER A 243 -4.83 -14.11 -24.86
N HIS A 244 -5.68 -13.78 -23.90
CA HIS A 244 -5.25 -13.08 -22.69
C HIS A 244 -4.08 -13.80 -21.98
N ALA A 245 -4.13 -15.13 -21.89
CA ALA A 245 -3.08 -15.92 -21.26
C ALA A 245 -1.71 -15.78 -21.96
N GLN A 246 -1.70 -15.71 -23.31
CA GLN A 246 -0.46 -15.46 -24.06
C GLN A 246 0.09 -14.06 -23.79
N ALA A 247 -0.78 -13.02 -23.82
CA ALA A 247 -0.37 -11.65 -23.51
C ALA A 247 0.20 -11.53 -22.08
N ILE A 248 -0.43 -12.16 -21.08
CA ILE A 248 0.07 -12.16 -19.70
C ILE A 248 1.43 -12.86 -19.61
N ARG A 249 1.62 -13.97 -20.33
CA ARG A 249 2.92 -14.67 -20.35
C ARG A 249 4.01 -13.77 -20.92
N GLU A 250 3.75 -13.11 -22.04
CA GLU A 250 4.70 -12.17 -22.67
C GLU A 250 5.03 -10.99 -21.73
N LEU A 251 4.00 -10.34 -21.15
CA LEU A 251 4.16 -9.12 -20.38
C LEU A 251 4.76 -9.33 -19.00
N TYR A 252 4.48 -10.46 -18.33
CA TYR A 252 4.83 -10.69 -16.93
C TYR A 252 5.64 -11.95 -16.71
N GLY A 253 5.38 -13.03 -17.46
CA GLY A 253 6.06 -14.31 -17.26
C GLY A 253 7.43 -14.40 -17.92
N GLU A 254 7.56 -13.91 -19.16
CA GLU A 254 8.78 -13.94 -19.99
C GLU A 254 9.55 -12.61 -19.96
N ASN A 255 8.99 -11.57 -19.35
CA ASN A 255 9.61 -10.27 -19.24
C ASN A 255 10.78 -10.31 -18.25
N HIS A 256 11.97 -9.93 -18.69
CA HIS A 256 13.20 -10.00 -17.89
C HIS A 256 13.12 -9.21 -16.58
N ALA A 257 12.47 -8.04 -16.56
CA ALA A 257 12.31 -7.24 -15.36
C ALA A 257 11.45 -7.99 -14.32
N TRP A 258 10.32 -8.56 -14.74
CA TRP A 258 9.47 -9.34 -13.85
C TRP A 258 10.09 -10.68 -13.45
N GLN A 259 10.89 -11.31 -14.31
CA GLN A 259 11.67 -12.50 -13.94
C GLN A 259 12.68 -12.16 -12.84
N HIS A 260 13.42 -11.05 -13.00
CA HIS A 260 14.34 -10.58 -11.97
C HIS A 260 13.62 -10.30 -10.64
N VAL A 261 12.51 -9.57 -10.66
CA VAL A 261 11.69 -9.34 -9.47
C VAL A 261 11.21 -10.65 -8.83
N SER A 262 10.82 -11.64 -9.65
CA SER A 262 10.34 -12.94 -9.15
C SER A 262 11.39 -13.72 -8.38
N THR A 263 12.68 -13.53 -8.64
CA THR A 263 13.75 -14.17 -7.85
C THR A 263 13.78 -13.69 -6.39
N MET A 264 13.27 -12.49 -6.13
CA MET A 264 13.18 -11.88 -4.81
C MET A 264 11.84 -12.21 -4.11
N GLN A 265 10.84 -12.66 -4.86
CA GLN A 265 9.50 -12.97 -4.37
C GLN A 265 9.42 -14.39 -3.80
N ASN A 266 10.17 -14.64 -2.74
CA ASN A 266 10.19 -15.93 -2.05
C ASN A 266 10.23 -15.73 -0.53
N ALA A 267 9.69 -16.71 0.21
CA ALA A 267 9.72 -16.79 1.66
C ALA A 267 9.44 -18.22 2.09
N THR A 268 9.75 -18.54 3.32
CA THR A 268 9.40 -19.82 3.94
C THR A 268 8.10 -19.69 4.75
N LEU A 269 7.48 -20.83 5.07
CA LEU A 269 6.33 -20.83 6.00
C LEU A 269 6.74 -20.34 7.40
N ASP A 270 7.96 -20.63 7.84
CA ASP A 270 8.48 -20.13 9.12
C ASP A 270 8.57 -18.60 9.15
N ASP A 271 8.88 -17.96 8.00
CA ASP A 271 8.83 -16.50 7.89
C ASP A 271 7.41 -15.96 8.05
N VAL A 272 6.44 -16.65 7.47
CA VAL A 272 5.01 -16.30 7.64
C VAL A 272 4.58 -16.43 9.09
N PHE A 273 4.94 -17.55 9.75
CA PHE A 273 4.60 -17.76 11.16
C PHE A 273 5.23 -16.71 12.07
N ARG A 274 6.48 -16.34 11.85
CA ARG A 274 7.13 -15.23 12.59
C ARG A 274 6.39 -13.92 12.45
N GLU A 275 5.98 -13.56 11.24
CA GLU A 275 5.23 -12.31 11.03
C GLU A 275 3.82 -12.38 11.64
N HIS A 276 3.18 -13.55 11.66
CA HIS A 276 1.91 -13.75 12.37
C HIS A 276 2.09 -13.55 13.88
N GLU A 277 3.13 -14.14 14.49
CA GLU A 277 3.42 -13.99 15.92
C GLU A 277 3.71 -12.53 16.28
N ARG A 278 4.50 -11.81 15.47
CA ARG A 278 4.70 -10.36 15.64
C ARG A 278 3.37 -9.61 15.62
N ASN A 279 2.46 -9.98 14.74
CA ASN A 279 1.20 -9.28 14.55
C ASN A 279 0.21 -9.46 15.70
N VAL A 280 0.35 -10.48 16.54
CA VAL A 280 -0.53 -10.69 17.71
C VAL A 280 -0.57 -9.47 18.63
N ASN A 281 0.57 -8.79 18.80
CA ASN A 281 0.73 -7.63 19.67
C ASN A 281 0.96 -6.32 18.91
N ALA A 282 0.79 -6.32 17.60
CA ALA A 282 1.00 -5.15 16.75
C ALA A 282 -0.08 -4.08 16.95
N ALA A 283 0.24 -2.78 16.71
CA ALA A 283 -0.76 -1.70 16.71
C ALA A 283 -1.81 -1.90 15.62
N HIS A 284 -1.41 -2.51 14.49
CA HIS A 284 -2.26 -2.82 13.35
C HIS A 284 -2.47 -4.34 13.23
N ARG A 285 -3.36 -4.87 14.06
CA ARG A 285 -3.59 -6.32 14.12
C ARG A 285 -4.49 -6.79 12.98
N ASN A 286 -4.06 -7.82 12.29
CA ASN A 286 -4.93 -8.51 11.34
C ASN A 286 -5.98 -9.34 12.10
N VAL A 287 -7.25 -9.08 11.86
CA VAL A 287 -8.38 -9.81 12.45
C VAL A 287 -9.11 -10.70 11.43
N GLY A 288 -8.75 -10.59 10.16
CA GLY A 288 -9.31 -11.39 9.09
C GLY A 288 -8.45 -11.33 7.84
N LEU A 289 -8.16 -12.49 7.26
CA LEU A 289 -7.50 -12.62 5.96
C LEU A 289 -8.46 -13.36 5.02
N VAL A 290 -8.90 -12.65 3.98
CA VAL A 290 -9.76 -13.19 2.92
C VAL A 290 -8.93 -13.31 1.65
N ILE A 291 -8.95 -14.46 1.01
CA ILE A 291 -8.26 -14.69 -0.26
C ILE A 291 -9.29 -15.15 -1.28
N GLU A 292 -9.43 -14.40 -2.37
CA GLU A 292 -10.30 -14.77 -3.47
C GLU A 292 -9.65 -15.89 -4.30
N THR A 293 -10.44 -16.92 -4.58
CA THR A 293 -10.06 -18.01 -5.46
C THR A 293 -11.29 -18.62 -6.13
N ARG A 294 -11.07 -19.56 -7.04
CA ARG A 294 -12.15 -20.33 -7.64
C ARG A 294 -12.50 -21.54 -6.78
N PRO A 295 -13.78 -21.94 -6.75
CA PRO A 295 -14.22 -23.08 -5.91
C PRO A 295 -13.74 -24.44 -6.41
N ASP A 296 -13.27 -24.51 -7.67
CA ASP A 296 -12.80 -25.73 -8.36
C ASP A 296 -11.28 -25.78 -8.53
N SER A 297 -10.56 -24.94 -7.79
CA SER A 297 -9.09 -24.84 -7.87
C SER A 297 -8.38 -25.42 -6.64
#